data_a4a57cc08b2f84f4e15152ec79748e65
#
_entry.id   a4a57cc08b2f84f4e15152ec79748e65
#
_cell.length_a   1.000
_cell.length_b   1.000
_cell.length_c   1.000
_cell.angle_alpha   90.00
_cell.angle_beta   90.00
_cell.angle_gamma   90.00
#
_symmetry.space_group_name_H-M   'P 1'
#
loop_
_entity.id
_entity.type
_entity.pdbx_description
1 polymer ?
#
loop_
_entity_poly.entity_id
_entity_poly.type
_entity_poly.pdbx_seq_one_letter_code
_entity_poly.pdbx_strand_id
1 'polypeptide(L)'
;IKVINKEITSLKIFNDDIVVIATGPLTTKKLSEEIEKITSKKSLDFFDAIAPIVYYESIDMNIAWKQSRYDKGDGDDYINCPLTKFEYFKLIENIKNSPKTEFKDFENTPFFESCLPIEEMIRRGPETLRYGPLKPVGLTNKHSNEKPYAVVQLRQDNKLGTLYNIVGFQTKMTYGAQKNVFKNIPGLQNAKFARFGGLHRNTFIKSPKVLDKYLRLKTNKNIFFAGQITGVEGYVESTAIGNLLARILSSIILNKKFISAPKSTAHGSLHKHITKNANVNTFQPMNINFGIIDSLSLIHI
;
A
#
# COMPACT_ATOMS: atom_id res chain seq x y z
N ILE A 1 -23.88 -20.55 8.39
CA ILE A 1 -23.54 -19.13 8.13
C ILE A 1 -24.61 -18.58 7.21
N LYS A 2 -25.22 -17.45 7.61
CA LYS A 2 -26.15 -16.69 6.77
C LYS A 2 -25.41 -15.50 6.17
N VAL A 3 -25.36 -15.43 4.85
CA VAL A 3 -24.77 -14.28 4.13
C VAL A 3 -25.90 -13.31 3.81
N ILE A 4 -25.71 -12.03 4.17
CA ILE A 4 -26.67 -10.95 3.90
C ILE A 4 -25.96 -9.89 3.05
N ASN A 5 -26.43 -9.68 1.84
CA ASN A 5 -25.91 -8.64 0.94
C ASN A 5 -26.64 -7.32 1.23
N LYS A 6 -26.11 -6.54 2.17
CA LYS A 6 -26.68 -5.25 2.61
C LYS A 6 -25.58 -4.32 3.06
N GLU A 7 -25.65 -3.05 2.67
CA GLU A 7 -24.80 -2.00 3.23
C GLU A 7 -25.16 -1.76 4.71
N ILE A 8 -24.15 -1.79 5.58
CA ILE A 8 -24.30 -1.43 6.99
C ILE A 8 -23.95 0.03 7.16
N THR A 9 -24.93 0.82 7.55
CA THR A 9 -24.81 2.27 7.72
C THR A 9 -24.91 2.71 9.19
N SER A 10 -25.29 1.81 10.09
CA SER A 10 -25.36 2.06 11.53
C SER A 10 -25.03 0.79 12.31
N LEU A 11 -24.28 0.93 13.38
CA LEU A 11 -23.93 -0.17 14.28
C LEU A 11 -24.98 -0.37 15.40
N LYS A 12 -25.90 0.54 15.55
CA LYS A 12 -26.98 0.45 16.55
C LYS A 12 -27.93 -0.73 16.35
N ILE A 13 -27.98 -1.26 15.12
CA ILE A 13 -28.85 -2.41 14.79
C ILE A 13 -28.41 -3.73 15.46
N PHE A 14 -27.21 -3.76 16.02
CA PHE A 14 -26.63 -4.97 16.60
C PHE A 14 -26.62 -5.01 18.12
N ASN A 15 -27.15 -3.95 18.77
CA ASN A 15 -27.30 -3.80 20.24
C ASN A 15 -26.31 -4.60 21.10
N ASP A 16 -26.68 -5.80 21.55
CA ASP A 16 -25.92 -6.67 22.45
C ASP A 16 -25.15 -7.78 21.73
N ASP A 17 -25.20 -7.83 20.39
CA ASP A 17 -24.49 -8.84 19.61
C ASP A 17 -22.98 -8.60 19.65
N ILE A 18 -22.22 -9.68 19.50
CA ILE A 18 -20.79 -9.58 19.19
C ILE A 18 -20.65 -9.15 17.74
N VAL A 19 -20.10 -7.98 17.53
CA VAL A 19 -19.88 -7.38 16.21
C VAL A 19 -18.42 -7.40 15.85
N VAL A 20 -18.10 -7.92 14.67
CA VAL A 20 -16.75 -7.83 14.10
C VAL A 20 -16.75 -6.92 12.89
N ILE A 21 -16.00 -5.83 12.95
CA ILE A 21 -15.80 -4.91 11.84
C ILE A 21 -14.51 -5.32 11.10
N ALA A 22 -14.67 -5.91 9.92
CA ALA A 22 -13.56 -6.39 9.07
C ALA A 22 -13.74 -5.89 7.63
N THR A 23 -14.19 -4.64 7.47
CA THR A 23 -14.59 -4.04 6.19
C THR A 23 -13.42 -3.61 5.33
N GLY A 24 -12.20 -3.68 5.87
CA GLY A 24 -10.98 -3.33 5.15
C GLY A 24 -10.83 -1.84 4.85
N PRO A 25 -9.98 -1.49 3.88
CA PRO A 25 -9.61 -0.10 3.61
C PRO A 25 -10.71 0.70 2.91
N LEU A 26 -11.58 0.03 2.16
CA LEU A 26 -12.65 0.65 1.38
C LEU A 26 -13.98 0.72 2.15
N THR A 27 -13.90 0.91 3.46
CA THR A 27 -15.07 1.11 4.31
C THR A 27 -15.92 2.29 3.80
N THR A 28 -17.24 2.09 3.65
CA THR A 28 -18.12 3.13 3.12
C THR A 28 -18.12 4.36 4.02
N LYS A 29 -18.36 5.53 3.44
CA LYS A 29 -18.36 6.81 4.18
C LYS A 29 -19.32 6.76 5.38
N LYS A 30 -20.53 6.23 5.20
CA LYS A 30 -21.53 6.15 6.29
C LYS A 30 -21.06 5.27 7.45
N LEU A 31 -20.48 4.10 7.15
CA LEU A 31 -19.96 3.24 8.20
C LEU A 31 -18.69 3.82 8.85
N SER A 32 -17.85 4.51 8.09
CA SER A 32 -16.69 5.23 8.62
C SER A 32 -17.11 6.31 9.63
N GLU A 33 -18.13 7.10 9.31
CA GLU A 33 -18.70 8.09 10.23
C GLU A 33 -19.29 7.47 11.52
N GLU A 34 -19.91 6.30 11.42
CA GLU A 34 -20.37 5.56 12.61
C GLU A 34 -19.19 5.04 13.46
N ILE A 35 -18.14 4.54 12.80
CA ILE A 35 -16.90 4.13 13.50
C ILE A 35 -16.27 5.34 14.20
N GLU A 36 -16.22 6.51 13.57
CA GLU A 36 -15.73 7.74 14.20
C GLU A 36 -16.50 8.10 15.46
N LYS A 37 -17.82 8.00 15.42
CA LYS A 37 -18.69 8.28 16.59
C LYS A 37 -18.38 7.35 17.76
N ILE A 38 -18.29 6.04 17.52
CA ILE A 38 -18.06 5.06 18.60
C ILE A 38 -16.60 5.05 19.11
N THR A 39 -15.64 5.46 18.28
CA THR A 39 -14.25 5.59 18.69
C THR A 39 -13.94 6.96 19.30
N SER A 40 -14.86 7.92 19.24
CA SER A 40 -14.70 9.32 19.62
C SER A 40 -13.46 9.97 18.96
N LYS A 41 -13.10 9.51 17.78
CA LYS A 41 -11.93 9.97 17.01
C LYS A 41 -12.26 9.93 15.53
N LYS A 42 -11.78 10.93 14.80
CA LYS A 42 -11.74 10.84 13.33
C LYS A 42 -10.98 9.58 12.95
N SER A 43 -11.59 8.76 12.09
CA SER A 43 -10.85 7.73 11.38
C SER A 43 -9.73 8.42 10.62
N LEU A 44 -8.60 7.74 10.51
CA LEU A 44 -7.53 8.25 9.70
C LEU A 44 -7.73 7.69 8.30
N ASP A 45 -7.87 8.60 7.37
CA ASP A 45 -7.75 8.24 5.99
C ASP A 45 -6.31 8.40 5.56
N PHE A 46 -5.83 7.47 4.78
CA PHE A 46 -4.62 7.64 3.99
C PHE A 46 -4.95 7.37 2.53
N PHE A 47 -4.15 7.95 1.66
CA PHE A 47 -4.30 7.71 0.23
C PHE A 47 -3.25 6.71 -0.22
N ASP A 48 -3.74 5.65 -0.83
CA ASP A 48 -2.94 4.68 -1.56
C ASP A 48 -2.99 5.04 -3.04
N ALA A 49 -1.84 5.24 -3.63
CA ALA A 49 -1.70 5.55 -5.03
C ALA A 49 -1.34 4.29 -5.82
N ILE A 50 -2.07 4.03 -6.88
CA ILE A 50 -1.88 2.88 -7.75
C ILE A 50 -1.13 3.32 -9.00
N ALA A 51 -0.14 2.52 -9.41
CA ALA A 51 0.59 2.73 -10.65
C ALA A 51 -0.17 2.15 -11.85
N PRO A 52 0.06 2.68 -13.06
CA PRO A 52 -0.56 2.16 -14.28
C PRO A 52 0.03 0.82 -14.70
N ILE A 53 -0.79 0.06 -15.44
CA ILE A 53 -0.42 -1.23 -16.01
C ILE A 53 -0.51 -1.12 -17.54
N VAL A 54 0.53 -1.62 -18.23
CA VAL A 54 0.62 -1.65 -19.69
C VAL A 54 0.63 -3.08 -20.20
N TYR A 55 0.17 -3.27 -21.45
CA TYR A 55 0.27 -4.55 -22.15
C TYR A 55 1.70 -4.76 -22.66
N TYR A 56 2.23 -5.97 -22.47
CA TYR A 56 3.56 -6.37 -22.94
C TYR A 56 3.77 -6.13 -24.45
N GLU A 57 2.81 -6.53 -25.24
CA GLU A 57 2.84 -6.40 -26.71
C GLU A 57 3.01 -4.96 -27.22
N SER A 58 2.75 -3.97 -26.34
CA SER A 58 2.84 -2.55 -26.68
C SER A 58 4.15 -1.89 -26.22
N ILE A 59 5.06 -2.67 -25.62
CA ILE A 59 6.37 -2.22 -25.19
C ILE A 59 7.37 -2.44 -26.33
N ASP A 60 8.12 -1.41 -26.69
CA ASP A 60 9.17 -1.53 -27.70
C ASP A 60 10.44 -2.15 -27.10
N MET A 61 10.62 -3.44 -27.33
CA MET A 61 11.75 -4.22 -26.83
C MET A 61 13.06 -3.97 -27.61
N ASN A 62 13.05 -3.15 -28.67
CA ASN A 62 14.29 -2.67 -29.30
C ASN A 62 14.94 -1.54 -28.50
N ILE A 63 14.17 -0.88 -27.63
CA ILE A 63 14.63 0.17 -26.71
C ILE A 63 14.71 -0.36 -25.29
N ALA A 64 13.68 -1.05 -24.83
CA ALA A 64 13.60 -1.65 -23.52
C ALA A 64 14.29 -3.03 -23.48
N TRP A 65 14.76 -3.46 -22.33
CA TRP A 65 15.37 -4.78 -22.16
C TRP A 65 14.95 -5.43 -20.84
N LYS A 66 15.00 -6.77 -20.79
CA LYS A 66 14.78 -7.55 -19.57
C LYS A 66 16.08 -7.68 -18.77
N GLN A 67 16.02 -7.32 -17.50
CA GLN A 67 17.10 -7.56 -16.53
C GLN A 67 16.61 -7.28 -15.11
N SER A 68 17.02 -8.12 -14.17
CA SER A 68 16.94 -7.83 -12.73
C SER A 68 18.17 -7.06 -12.27
N ARG A 69 18.04 -6.22 -11.24
CA ARG A 69 19.19 -5.49 -10.68
C ARG A 69 20.22 -6.44 -10.12
N TYR A 70 21.47 -6.22 -10.51
CA TYR A 70 22.61 -7.07 -10.13
C TYR A 70 22.42 -8.54 -10.52
N ASP A 71 21.63 -8.79 -11.57
CA ASP A 71 21.28 -10.12 -12.08
C ASP A 71 20.78 -11.10 -11.01
N LYS A 72 20.05 -10.54 -10.00
CA LYS A 72 19.43 -11.33 -8.94
C LYS A 72 18.17 -12.06 -9.43
N GLY A 73 17.82 -13.16 -8.76
CA GLY A 73 16.68 -14.00 -9.15
C GLY A 73 16.95 -14.75 -10.43
N ASP A 74 15.96 -14.83 -11.32
CA ASP A 74 16.08 -15.45 -12.64
C ASP A 74 16.78 -14.52 -13.67
N GLY A 75 17.18 -13.32 -13.24
CA GLY A 75 17.96 -12.37 -14.04
C GLY A 75 17.16 -11.48 -14.97
N ASP A 76 15.86 -11.73 -15.20
CA ASP A 76 15.01 -11.03 -16.16
C ASP A 76 13.60 -10.64 -15.67
N ASP A 77 13.43 -10.50 -14.36
CA ASP A 77 12.13 -10.21 -13.72
C ASP A 77 11.51 -8.86 -14.10
N TYR A 78 12.32 -7.93 -14.57
CA TYR A 78 11.90 -6.57 -14.92
C TYR A 78 12.22 -6.23 -16.36
N ILE A 79 11.34 -5.45 -16.99
CA ILE A 79 11.63 -4.73 -18.22
C ILE A 79 12.11 -3.33 -17.84
N ASN A 80 13.19 -2.88 -18.48
CA ASN A 80 13.88 -1.64 -18.16
C ASN A 80 13.80 -0.68 -19.34
N CYS A 81 13.31 0.53 -19.14
CA CYS A 81 13.24 1.60 -20.12
C CYS A 81 14.27 2.66 -19.77
N PRO A 82 15.30 2.90 -20.60
CA PRO A 82 16.37 3.86 -20.30
C PRO A 82 15.88 5.29 -20.45
N LEU A 83 16.44 6.20 -19.67
CA LEU A 83 16.27 7.63 -19.80
C LEU A 83 17.64 8.30 -19.87
N THR A 84 17.86 9.14 -20.86
CA THR A 84 18.94 10.12 -20.86
C THR A 84 18.63 11.23 -19.84
N LYS A 85 19.62 12.06 -19.52
CA LYS A 85 19.44 13.20 -18.61
C LYS A 85 18.34 14.15 -19.12
N PHE A 86 18.32 14.43 -20.43
CA PHE A 86 17.31 15.29 -21.05
C PHE A 86 15.91 14.70 -20.93
N GLU A 87 15.73 13.42 -21.25
CA GLU A 87 14.44 12.74 -21.17
C GLU A 87 13.93 12.65 -19.74
N TYR A 88 14.82 12.42 -18.78
CA TYR A 88 14.49 12.41 -17.36
C TYR A 88 13.90 13.74 -16.89
N PHE A 89 14.60 14.86 -17.15
CA PHE A 89 14.09 16.17 -16.72
C PHE A 89 12.84 16.58 -17.49
N LYS A 90 12.74 16.23 -18.77
CA LYS A 90 11.52 16.43 -19.57
C LYS A 90 10.34 15.64 -19.00
N LEU A 91 10.55 14.40 -18.58
CA LEU A 91 9.52 13.58 -17.91
C LEU A 91 9.06 14.23 -16.61
N ILE A 92 9.99 14.69 -15.77
CA ILE A 92 9.66 15.41 -14.52
C ILE A 92 8.83 16.65 -14.80
N GLU A 93 9.21 17.45 -15.77
CA GLU A 93 8.50 18.67 -16.15
C GLU A 93 7.09 18.36 -16.64
N ASN A 94 6.96 17.35 -17.49
CA ASN A 94 5.66 16.89 -17.97
C ASN A 94 4.75 16.41 -16.85
N ILE A 95 5.29 15.69 -15.84
CA ILE A 95 4.53 15.27 -14.67
C ILE A 95 4.10 16.47 -13.83
N LYS A 96 4.99 17.43 -13.60
CA LYS A 96 4.69 18.65 -12.80
C LYS A 96 3.55 19.44 -13.42
N ASN A 97 3.59 19.64 -14.74
CA ASN A 97 2.69 20.52 -15.48
C ASN A 97 1.40 19.83 -15.95
N SER A 98 1.30 18.50 -15.76
CA SER A 98 0.14 17.75 -16.20
C SER A 98 -1.11 18.01 -15.34
N PRO A 99 -2.31 17.94 -15.90
CA PRO A 99 -3.56 18.00 -15.15
C PRO A 99 -3.63 16.88 -14.11
N LYS A 100 -4.03 17.24 -12.88
CA LYS A 100 -4.20 16.33 -11.76
C LYS A 100 -5.67 16.25 -11.35
N THR A 101 -6.06 15.12 -10.80
CA THR A 101 -7.38 14.98 -10.21
C THR A 101 -7.43 15.84 -8.95
N GLU A 102 -8.32 16.80 -8.90
CA GLU A 102 -8.57 17.62 -7.73
C GLU A 102 -9.46 16.84 -6.75
N PHE A 103 -8.99 16.69 -5.54
CA PHE A 103 -9.79 16.15 -4.45
C PHE A 103 -9.83 17.19 -3.35
N LYS A 104 -10.99 17.75 -3.09
CA LYS A 104 -11.20 18.84 -2.11
C LYS A 104 -10.79 18.50 -0.68
N ASP A 105 -10.61 17.22 -0.36
CA ASP A 105 -10.30 16.73 1.00
C ASP A 105 -8.81 16.33 1.19
N PHE A 106 -7.94 16.53 0.19
CA PHE A 106 -6.57 15.99 0.17
C PHE A 106 -5.51 16.85 0.85
N GLU A 107 -5.73 18.12 1.05
CA GLU A 107 -4.66 19.06 1.46
C GLU A 107 -4.04 18.72 2.82
N ASN A 108 -4.72 17.93 3.66
CA ASN A 108 -4.27 17.57 5.01
C ASN A 108 -4.18 16.05 5.29
N THR A 109 -4.37 15.20 4.28
CA THR A 109 -4.33 13.75 4.49
C THR A 109 -2.96 13.20 4.11
N PRO A 110 -2.26 12.50 5.02
CA PRO A 110 -0.95 11.94 4.73
C PRO A 110 -1.04 10.83 3.70
N PHE A 111 -0.05 10.79 2.79
CA PHE A 111 0.18 9.64 1.93
C PHE A 111 0.92 8.56 2.69
N PHE A 112 0.64 7.31 2.36
CA PHE A 112 1.43 6.20 2.84
C PHE A 112 2.82 6.23 2.17
N GLU A 113 3.90 6.21 2.97
CA GLU A 113 5.27 6.39 2.46
C GLU A 113 5.67 5.37 1.38
N SER A 114 5.22 4.13 1.49
CA SER A 114 5.51 3.08 0.48
C SER A 114 4.71 3.22 -0.81
N CYS A 115 3.68 4.06 -0.84
CA CYS A 115 2.80 4.29 -1.99
C CYS A 115 2.69 5.78 -2.35
N LEU A 116 3.78 6.54 -2.12
CA LEU A 116 3.81 7.96 -2.44
C LEU A 116 3.54 8.19 -3.94
N PRO A 117 2.64 9.14 -4.27
CA PRO A 117 2.50 9.58 -5.65
C PRO A 117 3.82 10.12 -6.20
N ILE A 118 4.06 9.89 -7.48
CA ILE A 118 5.29 10.35 -8.15
C ILE A 118 5.45 11.87 -8.07
N GLU A 119 4.36 12.61 -8.09
CA GLU A 119 4.34 14.06 -7.94
C GLU A 119 4.89 14.51 -6.58
N GLU A 120 4.59 13.75 -5.53
CA GLU A 120 5.07 14.04 -4.18
C GLU A 120 6.58 13.74 -4.05
N MET A 121 7.04 12.65 -4.67
CA MET A 121 8.46 12.36 -4.75
C MET A 121 9.23 13.46 -5.50
N ILE A 122 8.68 13.97 -6.61
CA ILE A 122 9.25 15.08 -7.38
C ILE A 122 9.26 16.38 -6.55
N ARG A 123 8.23 16.63 -5.74
CA ARG A 123 8.18 17.79 -4.85
C ARG A 123 9.30 17.80 -3.80
N ARG A 124 9.72 16.63 -3.34
CA ARG A 124 10.86 16.45 -2.41
C ARG A 124 12.20 16.78 -3.06
N GLY A 125 12.28 16.78 -4.38
CA GLY A 125 13.46 17.17 -5.15
C GLY A 125 13.48 16.53 -6.54
N PRO A 126 14.02 17.22 -7.55
CA PRO A 126 14.02 16.75 -8.93
C PRO A 126 14.83 15.46 -9.14
N GLU A 127 15.82 15.18 -8.30
CA GLU A 127 16.64 13.97 -8.34
C GLU A 127 16.09 12.82 -7.49
N THR A 128 15.02 13.04 -6.70
CA THR A 128 14.49 12.02 -5.78
C THR A 128 14.16 10.72 -6.49
N LEU A 129 13.58 10.78 -7.70
CA LEU A 129 13.22 9.59 -8.47
C LEU A 129 14.46 8.80 -8.90
N ARG A 130 15.55 9.49 -9.27
CA ARG A 130 16.80 8.88 -9.73
C ARG A 130 17.53 8.14 -8.61
N TYR A 131 17.41 8.58 -7.37
CA TYR A 131 17.94 7.88 -6.20
C TYR A 131 16.92 6.90 -5.57
N GLY A 132 15.70 6.91 -6.05
CA GLY A 132 14.59 6.05 -5.64
C GLY A 132 14.19 5.04 -6.71
N PRO A 133 12.92 5.07 -7.18
CA PRO A 133 12.36 4.06 -8.08
C PRO A 133 13.02 4.02 -9.47
N LEU A 134 13.59 5.12 -9.95
CA LEU A 134 14.24 5.20 -11.27
C LEU A 134 15.77 5.08 -11.21
N LYS A 135 16.30 4.53 -10.13
CA LYS A 135 17.73 4.35 -9.95
C LYS A 135 18.33 3.47 -11.06
N PRO A 136 19.42 3.89 -11.77
CA PRO A 136 20.01 3.09 -12.85
C PRO A 136 21.02 2.03 -12.37
N VAL A 137 21.43 2.08 -11.11
CA VAL A 137 22.51 1.23 -10.55
C VAL A 137 22.14 -0.25 -10.57
N GLY A 138 23.10 -1.10 -10.98
CA GLY A 138 22.91 -2.55 -11.08
C GLY A 138 22.18 -2.99 -12.36
N LEU A 139 22.05 -2.09 -13.35
CA LEU A 139 21.47 -2.37 -14.66
C LEU A 139 22.44 -1.98 -15.76
N THR A 140 22.50 -2.81 -16.81
CA THR A 140 23.33 -2.58 -18.01
C THR A 140 22.42 -2.55 -19.23
N ASN A 141 22.42 -1.43 -19.95
CA ASN A 141 21.64 -1.32 -21.18
C ASN A 141 22.20 -2.26 -22.25
N LYS A 142 21.39 -3.22 -22.71
CA LYS A 142 21.79 -4.21 -23.71
C LYS A 142 21.80 -3.65 -25.14
N HIS A 143 21.19 -2.48 -25.37
CA HIS A 143 21.09 -1.84 -26.68
C HIS A 143 22.06 -0.66 -26.87
N SER A 144 22.83 -0.29 -25.81
CA SER A 144 23.76 0.82 -25.85
C SER A 144 24.90 0.63 -24.84
N ASN A 145 26.10 1.08 -25.22
CA ASN A 145 27.23 1.14 -24.28
C ASN A 145 27.17 2.31 -23.31
N GLU A 146 26.22 3.22 -23.51
CA GLU A 146 26.03 4.36 -22.61
C GLU A 146 25.22 3.96 -21.37
N LYS A 147 25.69 4.39 -20.21
CA LYS A 147 24.95 4.19 -18.97
C LYS A 147 23.73 5.12 -18.95
N PRO A 148 22.51 4.59 -18.75
CA PRO A 148 21.34 5.43 -18.65
C PRO A 148 21.42 6.36 -17.42
N TYR A 149 20.93 7.58 -17.57
CA TYR A 149 20.86 8.52 -16.45
C TYR A 149 19.86 8.06 -15.38
N ALA A 150 18.72 7.54 -15.82
CA ALA A 150 17.72 6.90 -14.99
C ALA A 150 17.07 5.74 -15.76
N VAL A 151 16.37 4.86 -15.07
CA VAL A 151 15.68 3.70 -15.67
C VAL A 151 14.29 3.56 -15.09
N VAL A 152 13.27 3.56 -15.95
CA VAL A 152 11.92 3.16 -15.58
C VAL A 152 11.83 1.64 -15.64
N GLN A 153 11.45 1.02 -14.53
CA GLN A 153 11.26 -0.43 -14.46
C GLN A 153 9.79 -0.80 -14.57
N LEU A 154 9.51 -1.86 -15.32
CA LEU A 154 8.20 -2.46 -15.43
C LEU A 154 8.27 -3.85 -14.80
N ARG A 155 7.38 -4.11 -13.85
CA ARG A 155 7.28 -5.41 -13.15
C ARG A 155 6.11 -6.20 -13.71
N GLN A 156 6.31 -7.48 -13.96
CA GLN A 156 5.24 -8.38 -14.37
C GLN A 156 4.10 -8.39 -13.36
N ASP A 157 2.87 -8.18 -13.83
CA ASP A 157 1.67 -8.06 -12.99
C ASP A 157 0.80 -9.34 -12.98
N ASN A 158 0.94 -10.20 -14.00
CA ASN A 158 0.18 -11.44 -14.09
C ASN A 158 1.09 -12.63 -14.47
N LYS A 159 0.64 -13.85 -14.14
CA LYS A 159 1.39 -15.08 -14.41
C LYS A 159 1.65 -15.35 -15.91
N LEU A 160 0.82 -14.81 -16.78
CA LEU A 160 0.94 -14.99 -18.23
C LEU A 160 2.03 -14.08 -18.85
N GLY A 161 2.56 -13.11 -18.10
CA GLY A 161 3.55 -12.18 -18.62
C GLY A 161 3.00 -11.20 -19.68
N THR A 162 1.68 -11.01 -19.71
CA THR A 162 1.02 -10.12 -20.70
C THR A 162 0.79 -8.70 -20.17
N LEU A 163 0.92 -8.49 -18.85
CA LEU A 163 0.67 -7.23 -18.16
C LEU A 163 1.86 -6.83 -17.30
N TYR A 164 2.23 -5.54 -17.35
CA TYR A 164 3.36 -5.00 -16.62
C TYR A 164 3.00 -3.70 -15.91
N ASN A 165 3.32 -3.63 -14.62
CA ASN A 165 3.12 -2.47 -13.76
C ASN A 165 4.32 -1.51 -13.88
N ILE A 166 4.08 -0.21 -14.06
CA ILE A 166 5.15 0.80 -14.11
C ILE A 166 5.57 1.14 -12.67
N VAL A 167 6.72 0.64 -12.25
CA VAL A 167 7.19 0.75 -10.87
C VAL A 167 7.49 2.19 -10.47
N GLY A 168 6.90 2.63 -9.37
CA GLY A 168 7.12 3.99 -8.84
C GLY A 168 6.29 5.09 -9.50
N PHE A 169 5.35 4.73 -10.40
CA PHE A 169 4.50 5.68 -11.10
C PHE A 169 3.07 5.74 -10.55
N GLN A 170 2.91 5.52 -9.25
CA GLN A 170 1.68 5.89 -8.57
C GLN A 170 1.45 7.39 -8.77
N THR A 171 0.24 7.80 -9.16
CA THR A 171 0.05 9.17 -9.63
C THR A 171 -1.34 9.74 -9.35
N LYS A 172 -1.38 11.08 -9.20
CA LYS A 172 -2.60 11.90 -9.15
C LYS A 172 -3.04 12.39 -10.54
N MET A 173 -2.25 12.19 -11.58
CA MET A 173 -2.58 12.67 -12.93
C MET A 173 -3.92 12.13 -13.41
N THR A 174 -4.66 12.93 -14.16
CA THR A 174 -5.85 12.48 -14.89
C THR A 174 -5.46 11.39 -15.90
N TYR A 175 -6.39 10.52 -16.29
CA TYR A 175 -6.11 9.42 -17.23
C TYR A 175 -5.57 9.91 -18.57
N GLY A 176 -6.10 11.04 -19.08
CA GLY A 176 -5.59 11.67 -20.31
C GLY A 176 -4.15 12.15 -20.17
N ALA A 177 -3.81 12.76 -19.02
CA ALA A 177 -2.46 13.21 -18.73
C ALA A 177 -1.48 12.04 -18.62
N GLN A 178 -1.85 10.95 -17.94
CA GLN A 178 -1.03 9.75 -17.83
C GLN A 178 -0.70 9.18 -19.21
N LYS A 179 -1.69 9.05 -20.10
CA LYS A 179 -1.49 8.56 -21.46
C LYS A 179 -0.46 9.41 -22.22
N ASN A 180 -0.57 10.73 -22.12
CA ASN A 180 0.32 11.65 -22.82
C ASN A 180 1.72 11.67 -22.24
N VAL A 181 1.84 11.71 -20.92
CA VAL A 181 3.13 11.80 -20.21
C VAL A 181 3.92 10.50 -20.33
N PHE A 182 3.31 9.35 -20.06
CA PHE A 182 4.03 8.08 -20.01
C PHE A 182 4.45 7.54 -21.38
N LYS A 183 3.77 7.96 -22.46
CA LYS A 183 4.21 7.68 -23.82
C LYS A 183 5.50 8.42 -24.23
N ASN A 184 5.96 9.39 -23.44
CA ASN A 184 7.26 10.02 -23.67
C ASN A 184 8.44 9.20 -23.05
N ILE A 185 8.14 8.12 -22.33
CA ILE A 185 9.18 7.21 -21.80
C ILE A 185 9.67 6.35 -22.97
N PRO A 186 11.00 6.31 -23.25
CA PRO A 186 11.55 5.43 -24.28
C PRO A 186 11.16 3.97 -24.06
N GLY A 187 10.65 3.32 -25.10
CA GLY A 187 10.07 1.99 -25.03
C GLY A 187 8.55 1.95 -24.75
N LEU A 188 7.94 3.08 -24.37
CA LEU A 188 6.50 3.16 -24.09
C LEU A 188 5.71 4.07 -25.05
N GLN A 189 6.32 4.49 -26.17
CA GLN A 189 5.70 5.41 -27.13
C GLN A 189 4.36 4.89 -27.66
N ASN A 190 4.27 3.58 -27.88
CA ASN A 190 3.07 2.88 -28.37
C ASN A 190 2.29 2.17 -27.26
N ALA A 191 2.59 2.47 -25.98
CA ALA A 191 2.02 1.76 -24.85
C ALA A 191 0.49 1.81 -24.85
N LYS A 192 -0.11 0.62 -24.71
CA LYS A 192 -1.52 0.41 -24.44
C LYS A 192 -1.69 0.16 -22.95
N PHE A 193 -2.56 0.93 -22.31
CA PHE A 193 -2.79 0.83 -20.87
C PHE A 193 -3.94 -0.14 -20.59
N ALA A 194 -3.66 -1.19 -19.84
CA ALA A 194 -4.69 -2.09 -19.31
C ALA A 194 -5.43 -1.44 -18.13
N ARG A 195 -4.71 -0.60 -17.35
CA ARG A 195 -5.26 0.20 -16.26
C ARG A 195 -4.43 1.47 -16.10
N PHE A 196 -5.09 2.57 -15.84
CA PHE A 196 -4.42 3.80 -15.42
C PHE A 196 -4.17 3.81 -13.90
N GLY A 197 -3.19 4.58 -13.49
CA GLY A 197 -2.94 4.88 -12.10
C GLY A 197 -4.08 5.70 -11.49
N GLY A 198 -4.20 5.65 -10.19
CA GLY A 198 -5.23 6.38 -9.47
C GLY A 198 -4.94 6.46 -7.99
N LEU A 199 -5.76 7.22 -7.29
CA LEU A 199 -5.73 7.31 -5.85
C LEU A 199 -6.94 6.62 -5.26
N HIS A 200 -6.69 5.81 -4.24
CA HIS A 200 -7.74 5.22 -3.42
C HIS A 200 -7.64 5.76 -2.00
N ARG A 201 -8.78 6.20 -1.47
CA ARG A 201 -8.91 6.54 -0.08
C ARG A 201 -9.06 5.24 0.70
N ASN A 202 -8.15 5.01 1.62
CA ASN A 202 -8.16 3.88 2.53
C ASN A 202 -8.46 4.38 3.94
N THR A 203 -9.40 3.72 4.62
CA THR A 203 -9.80 4.07 5.97
C THR A 203 -9.20 3.09 6.97
N PHE A 204 -8.63 3.60 8.06
CA PHE A 204 -8.16 2.82 9.19
C PHE A 204 -8.44 3.52 10.51
N ILE A 205 -8.39 2.80 11.62
CA ILE A 205 -8.55 3.36 12.96
C ILE A 205 -7.21 3.48 13.67
N LYS A 206 -7.09 4.44 14.59
CA LYS A 206 -5.93 4.54 15.50
C LYS A 206 -5.96 3.43 16.55
N SER A 207 -5.78 2.20 16.10
CA SER A 207 -5.94 0.98 16.89
C SER A 207 -5.23 1.00 18.25
N PRO A 208 -3.97 1.45 18.39
CA PRO A 208 -3.30 1.50 19.69
C PRO A 208 -4.03 2.36 20.72
N LYS A 209 -4.79 3.35 20.25
CA LYS A 209 -5.58 4.23 21.12
C LYS A 209 -6.92 3.64 21.49
N VAL A 210 -7.63 3.03 20.53
CA VAL A 210 -9.03 2.66 20.67
C VAL A 210 -9.27 1.19 20.97
N LEU A 211 -8.34 0.28 20.63
CA LEU A 211 -8.46 -1.15 20.87
C LEU A 211 -7.70 -1.61 22.12
N ASP A 212 -8.24 -2.63 22.76
CA ASP A 212 -7.56 -3.39 23.80
C ASP A 212 -6.79 -4.60 23.20
N LYS A 213 -6.13 -5.38 24.08
CA LYS A 213 -5.39 -6.58 23.68
C LYS A 213 -6.22 -7.70 23.03
N TYR A 214 -7.52 -7.60 23.07
CA TYR A 214 -8.45 -8.53 22.44
C TYR A 214 -8.96 -8.02 21.09
N LEU A 215 -8.32 -6.99 20.51
CA LEU A 215 -8.78 -6.28 19.30
C LEU A 215 -10.22 -5.73 19.46
N ARG A 216 -10.60 -5.47 20.68
CA ARG A 216 -11.91 -5.04 21.11
C ARG A 216 -11.89 -3.55 21.41
N LEU A 217 -12.96 -2.86 21.05
CA LEU A 217 -13.12 -1.45 21.35
C LEU A 217 -13.11 -1.22 22.89
N LYS A 218 -12.27 -0.32 23.38
CA LYS A 218 -12.14 -0.03 24.82
C LYS A 218 -13.43 0.50 25.43
N THR A 219 -14.24 1.23 24.63
CA THR A 219 -15.50 1.85 25.05
C THR A 219 -16.73 0.94 24.88
N ASN A 220 -16.63 -0.12 24.09
CA ASN A 220 -17.70 -1.10 23.89
C ASN A 220 -17.13 -2.51 23.76
N LYS A 221 -17.46 -3.37 24.73
CA LYS A 221 -16.92 -4.73 24.83
C LYS A 221 -17.45 -5.72 23.80
N ASN A 222 -18.49 -5.36 23.06
CA ASN A 222 -19.10 -6.21 22.05
C ASN A 222 -18.60 -5.92 20.62
N ILE A 223 -17.83 -4.83 20.43
CA ILE A 223 -17.34 -4.43 19.12
C ILE A 223 -15.84 -4.75 18.97
N PHE A 224 -15.50 -5.51 17.94
CA PHE A 224 -14.15 -5.97 17.61
C PHE A 224 -13.76 -5.52 16.21
N PHE A 225 -12.47 -5.42 15.98
CA PHE A 225 -11.91 -5.03 14.67
C PHE A 225 -10.91 -6.04 14.18
N ALA A 226 -10.90 -6.31 12.87
CA ALA A 226 -9.94 -7.21 12.22
C ALA A 226 -9.55 -6.74 10.83
N GLY A 227 -8.40 -7.20 10.37
CA GLY A 227 -7.89 -6.91 9.03
C GLY A 227 -7.32 -5.51 8.89
N GLN A 228 -7.24 -5.01 7.66
CA GLN A 228 -6.53 -3.79 7.31
C GLN A 228 -7.05 -2.54 8.02
N ILE A 229 -8.34 -2.48 8.32
CA ILE A 229 -8.94 -1.37 9.09
C ILE A 229 -8.26 -1.16 10.46
N THR A 230 -7.60 -2.16 11.02
CA THR A 230 -6.85 -2.05 12.27
C THR A 230 -5.48 -1.39 12.11
N GLY A 231 -5.09 -0.98 10.91
CA GLY A 231 -3.77 -0.39 10.65
C GLY A 231 -2.68 -1.43 10.39
N VAL A 232 -3.04 -2.61 9.94
CA VAL A 232 -2.09 -3.54 9.30
C VAL A 232 -2.20 -3.40 7.80
N GLU A 233 -1.07 -3.49 7.10
CA GLU A 233 -1.02 -3.43 5.65
C GLU A 233 -0.61 -4.79 5.08
N GLY A 234 -1.22 -5.18 3.95
CA GLY A 234 -0.98 -6.44 3.26
C GLY A 234 -2.03 -7.52 3.50
N TYR A 235 -2.20 -8.40 2.51
CA TYR A 235 -3.20 -9.48 2.56
C TYR A 235 -2.86 -10.53 3.63
N VAL A 236 -1.58 -10.85 3.78
CA VAL A 236 -1.10 -11.84 4.76
C VAL A 236 -1.32 -11.31 6.17
N GLU A 237 -0.95 -10.07 6.44
CA GLU A 237 -1.14 -9.41 7.73
C GLU A 237 -2.62 -9.26 8.10
N SER A 238 -3.44 -8.86 7.13
CA SER A 238 -4.89 -8.73 7.31
C SER A 238 -5.53 -10.09 7.66
N THR A 239 -5.13 -11.15 6.96
CA THR A 239 -5.59 -12.51 7.22
C THR A 239 -5.10 -13.00 8.59
N ALA A 240 -3.84 -12.70 8.94
CA ALA A 240 -3.25 -13.07 10.23
C ALA A 240 -4.02 -12.43 11.41
N ILE A 241 -4.38 -11.15 11.30
CA ILE A 241 -5.17 -10.45 12.34
C ILE A 241 -6.62 -10.98 12.37
N GLY A 242 -7.21 -11.32 11.23
CA GLY A 242 -8.51 -11.99 11.19
C GLY A 242 -8.50 -13.34 11.92
N ASN A 243 -7.49 -14.17 11.65
CA ASN A 243 -7.29 -15.46 12.35
C ASN A 243 -7.04 -15.26 13.85
N LEU A 244 -6.22 -14.29 14.23
CA LEU A 244 -5.97 -13.95 15.62
C LEU A 244 -7.27 -13.57 16.34
N LEU A 245 -8.10 -12.73 15.74
CA LEU A 245 -9.39 -12.34 16.32
C LEU A 245 -10.32 -13.55 16.47
N ALA A 246 -10.38 -14.45 15.49
CA ALA A 246 -11.18 -15.67 15.59
C ALA A 246 -10.75 -16.53 16.79
N ARG A 247 -9.47 -16.66 17.06
CA ARG A 247 -8.92 -17.36 18.25
C ARG A 247 -9.25 -16.63 19.55
N ILE A 248 -9.20 -15.30 19.56
CA ILE A 248 -9.59 -14.47 20.71
C ILE A 248 -11.07 -14.69 21.02
N LEU A 249 -11.95 -14.55 20.02
CA LEU A 249 -13.40 -14.73 20.19
C LEU A 249 -13.75 -16.15 20.66
N SER A 250 -13.13 -17.16 20.05
CA SER A 250 -13.29 -18.55 20.51
C SER A 250 -12.93 -18.71 22.00
N SER A 251 -11.82 -18.08 22.43
CA SER A 251 -11.41 -18.13 23.84
C SER A 251 -12.41 -17.43 24.75
N ILE A 252 -12.96 -16.28 24.33
CA ILE A 252 -13.98 -15.53 25.10
C ILE A 252 -15.27 -16.35 25.22
N ILE A 253 -15.78 -16.87 24.09
CA ILE A 253 -17.04 -17.64 24.05
C ILE A 253 -16.95 -18.93 24.89
N LEU A 254 -15.78 -19.58 24.85
CA LEU A 254 -15.55 -20.83 25.58
C LEU A 254 -15.05 -20.61 27.02
N ASN A 255 -15.01 -19.37 27.50
CA ASN A 255 -14.46 -18.99 28.80
C ASN A 255 -13.03 -19.53 29.05
N LYS A 256 -12.21 -19.56 28.00
CA LYS A 256 -10.80 -20.00 28.05
C LYS A 256 -9.88 -18.79 28.11
N LYS A 257 -8.72 -18.97 28.75
CA LYS A 257 -7.68 -17.94 28.79
C LYS A 257 -7.07 -17.78 27.40
N PHE A 258 -7.12 -16.57 26.83
CA PHE A 258 -6.39 -16.23 25.63
C PHE A 258 -4.90 -16.03 25.94
N ILE A 259 -4.02 -16.70 25.22
CA ILE A 259 -2.57 -16.56 25.30
C ILE A 259 -2.10 -15.86 24.02
N SER A 260 -1.54 -14.67 24.16
CA SER A 260 -0.95 -13.93 23.05
C SER A 260 0.33 -14.60 22.54
N ALA A 261 0.57 -14.52 21.24
CA ALA A 261 1.85 -14.96 20.69
C ALA A 261 3.02 -14.12 21.24
N PRO A 262 4.22 -14.70 21.40
CA PRO A 262 5.41 -13.97 21.83
C PRO A 262 5.75 -12.81 20.89
N LYS A 263 6.27 -11.72 21.43
CA LYS A 263 6.68 -10.52 20.68
C LYS A 263 7.81 -10.76 19.67
N SER A 264 8.57 -11.83 19.86
CA SER A 264 9.61 -12.28 18.93
C SER A 264 9.07 -13.00 17.71
N THR A 265 7.73 -13.15 17.59
CA THR A 265 7.06 -13.72 16.44
C THR A 265 6.39 -12.62 15.62
N ALA A 266 6.24 -12.83 14.32
CA ALA A 266 5.55 -11.91 13.43
C ALA A 266 4.12 -11.59 13.92
N HIS A 267 3.34 -12.60 14.34
CA HIS A 267 2.00 -12.41 14.89
C HIS A 267 1.99 -11.59 16.18
N GLY A 268 2.88 -11.92 17.13
CA GLY A 268 2.94 -11.24 18.42
C GLY A 268 3.39 -9.79 18.29
N SER A 269 4.37 -9.51 17.42
CA SER A 269 4.84 -8.16 17.13
C SER A 269 3.75 -7.31 16.49
N LEU A 270 3.10 -7.84 15.46
CA LEU A 270 2.04 -7.14 14.75
C LEU A 270 0.85 -6.84 15.67
N HIS A 271 0.41 -7.85 16.44
CA HIS A 271 -0.65 -7.68 17.45
C HIS A 271 -0.31 -6.59 18.48
N LYS A 272 0.93 -6.61 18.98
CA LYS A 272 1.40 -5.62 19.94
C LYS A 272 1.51 -4.23 19.32
N HIS A 273 1.95 -4.13 18.08
CA HIS A 273 2.02 -2.87 17.33
C HIS A 273 0.65 -2.19 17.26
N ILE A 274 -0.38 -2.90 16.85
CA ILE A 274 -1.73 -2.34 16.68
C ILE A 274 -2.54 -2.20 17.98
N THR A 275 -2.06 -2.72 19.12
CA THR A 275 -2.81 -2.65 20.39
C THR A 275 -2.13 -1.85 21.48
N LYS A 276 -0.79 -1.68 21.45
CA LYS A 276 -0.08 -1.07 22.58
C LYS A 276 1.16 -0.26 22.22
N ASN A 277 2.01 -0.74 21.30
CA ASN A 277 3.39 -0.25 21.20
C ASN A 277 3.58 0.92 20.22
N ALA A 278 2.71 1.09 19.24
CA ALA A 278 2.87 2.17 18.28
C ALA A 278 2.58 3.53 18.94
N ASN A 279 3.38 4.53 18.56
CA ASN A 279 3.08 5.91 18.92
C ASN A 279 1.81 6.35 18.19
N VAL A 280 0.80 6.73 18.96
CA VAL A 280 -0.53 7.09 18.44
C VAL A 280 -0.49 8.26 17.47
N ASN A 281 0.48 9.18 17.63
CA ASN A 281 0.58 10.38 16.79
C ASN A 281 1.19 10.09 15.41
N THR A 282 2.07 9.08 15.35
CA THR A 282 2.76 8.67 14.11
C THR A 282 2.26 7.32 13.59
N PHE A 283 1.17 6.78 14.18
CA PHE A 283 0.62 5.49 13.78
C PHE A 283 0.11 5.53 12.34
N GLN A 284 0.65 4.66 11.52
CA GLN A 284 0.27 4.43 10.13
C GLN A 284 0.12 2.93 9.86
N PRO A 285 -0.68 2.54 8.89
CA PRO A 285 -0.72 1.16 8.43
C PRO A 285 0.66 0.64 8.07
N MET A 286 0.95 -0.60 8.44
CA MET A 286 2.29 -1.17 8.31
C MET A 286 2.23 -2.67 8.03
N ASN A 287 3.10 -3.11 7.13
CA ASN A 287 3.43 -4.53 6.96
C ASN A 287 4.29 -5.00 8.13
N ILE A 288 4.29 -6.32 8.35
CA ILE A 288 5.27 -6.91 9.27
C ILE A 288 6.70 -6.64 8.76
N ASN A 289 7.57 -6.21 9.66
CA ASN A 289 8.97 -5.95 9.32
C ASN A 289 9.84 -6.13 10.57
N PHE A 290 11.15 -6.26 10.37
CA PHE A 290 12.09 -6.47 11.48
C PHE A 290 12.17 -5.31 12.47
N GLY A 291 11.77 -4.09 12.08
CA GLY A 291 11.76 -2.93 12.97
C GLY A 291 10.72 -2.99 14.11
N ILE A 292 9.70 -3.85 13.98
CA ILE A 292 8.68 -4.04 15.03
C ILE A 292 8.79 -5.38 15.75
N ILE A 293 9.66 -6.29 15.30
CA ILE A 293 9.93 -7.56 15.95
C ILE A 293 10.97 -7.33 17.05
N ASP A 294 10.64 -7.70 18.29
CA ASP A 294 11.62 -7.63 19.38
C ASP A 294 12.81 -8.57 19.04
N SER A 295 14.03 -8.05 19.07
CA SER A 295 15.23 -8.86 18.87
C SER A 295 15.32 -9.95 19.93
N LEU A 296 15.68 -11.17 19.51
CA LEU A 296 16.06 -12.20 20.45
C LEU A 296 17.39 -11.79 21.10
N SER A 297 17.44 -11.74 22.42
CA SER A 297 18.71 -11.57 23.14
C SER A 297 19.59 -12.78 22.84
N LEU A 298 20.89 -12.56 22.61
CA LEU A 298 21.88 -13.63 22.43
C LEU A 298 21.95 -14.63 23.61
N ILE A 299 21.33 -14.27 24.74
CA ILE A 299 21.21 -15.15 25.94
C ILE A 299 20.14 -16.25 25.72
N HIS A 300 19.34 -16.18 24.68
CA HIS A 300 18.25 -17.12 24.38
C HIS A 300 18.52 -17.98 23.12
N ILE A 301 19.71 -17.95 22.59
CA ILE A 301 20.27 -18.85 21.59
C ILE A 301 21.31 -19.73 22.31
#